data_c7518b4efec76d4ec7021af99d759393
#
_entry.id   c7518b4efec76d4ec7021af99d759393
#
_cell.length_a   1.000
_cell.length_b   1.000
_cell.length_c   1.000
_cell.angle_alpha   90.00
_cell.angle_beta   90.00
_cell.angle_gamma   90.00
#
_symmetry.space_group_name_H-M   'P 1'
#
loop_
_entity.id
_entity.type
_entity.pdbx_description
1 polymer ?
#
loop_
_entity_poly.entity_id
_entity_poly.type
_entity_poly.pdbx_seq_one_letter_code
_entity_poly.pdbx_strand_id
1 'polypeptide(L)'
;TAQAACINGGYLRSPYLVERITDSNGSVTYQHDSTPIRQVISEETSATVRECLEYVVASGTGKNGQVAGYRIGGKTGTADKGQTGDVVVSFLCFAPADDPQVIMLLTMDTPSRSTGTYVSGGNMVAPTASSIMAEVLPYLGVEPSYSAEELLGMDTTVPNVIGMSVEEAKSKLTERGLSCKVSGDGATVTDQTPAGGAIIPGKSAVILYAGADKSTAKCKVPHLIGKTPSEANTAATGAGLFIRFSGTTGSESTSIRVLSQSIEEGTEVDAGTVITVQLGDTSVTD
;
A
#
# COMPACT_ATOMS: atom_id res chain seq x y z
N THR A 1 19.21 -17.82 3.10
CA THR A 1 19.30 -19.10 2.36
C THR A 1 18.23 -20.10 2.83
N ALA A 2 18.12 -20.42 4.16
CA ALA A 2 17.14 -21.38 4.67
C ALA A 2 15.69 -20.98 4.37
N GLN A 3 15.32 -19.72 4.64
CA GLN A 3 13.98 -19.20 4.36
C GLN A 3 13.67 -19.21 2.84
N ALA A 4 14.67 -18.91 2.00
CA ALA A 4 14.50 -19.00 0.56
C ALA A 4 14.19 -20.45 0.11
N ALA A 5 14.82 -21.45 0.72
CA ALA A 5 14.53 -22.84 0.43
C ALA A 5 13.10 -23.25 0.82
N CYS A 6 12.49 -22.62 1.84
CA CYS A 6 11.11 -22.89 2.24
C CYS A 6 10.07 -22.39 1.22
N ILE A 7 10.41 -21.42 0.36
CA ILE A 7 9.45 -20.75 -0.52
C ILE A 7 9.73 -20.95 -2.02
N ASN A 8 10.86 -21.56 -2.40
CA ASN A 8 11.30 -21.71 -3.80
C ASN A 8 11.14 -23.14 -4.37
N GLY A 9 10.20 -23.91 -3.83
CA GLY A 9 10.02 -25.34 -4.21
C GLY A 9 10.85 -26.30 -3.36
N GLY A 10 11.46 -25.82 -2.27
CA GLY A 10 12.22 -26.66 -1.34
C GLY A 10 13.71 -26.80 -1.70
N TYR A 11 14.24 -25.99 -2.59
CA TYR A 11 15.60 -26.12 -3.09
C TYR A 11 16.59 -25.25 -2.31
N LEU A 12 17.52 -25.87 -1.60
CA LEU A 12 18.64 -25.19 -0.98
C LEU A 12 19.68 -24.86 -2.06
N ARG A 13 20.00 -23.57 -2.19
CA ARG A 13 20.97 -23.04 -3.17
C ARG A 13 22.14 -22.35 -2.46
N SER A 14 23.29 -22.33 -3.11
CA SER A 14 24.43 -21.53 -2.65
C SER A 14 24.17 -20.06 -2.95
N PRO A 15 24.28 -19.15 -1.96
CA PRO A 15 24.18 -17.72 -2.23
C PRO A 15 25.43 -17.22 -2.97
N TYR A 16 25.25 -16.23 -3.83
CA TYR A 16 26.34 -15.60 -4.58
C TYR A 16 26.07 -14.10 -4.77
N LEU A 17 27.13 -13.36 -5.06
CA LEU A 17 27.08 -11.94 -5.43
C LEU A 17 27.54 -11.72 -6.87
N VAL A 18 28.41 -12.58 -7.37
CA VAL A 18 28.93 -12.51 -8.73
C VAL A 18 28.38 -13.69 -9.52
N GLU A 19 27.52 -13.38 -10.48
CA GLU A 19 26.93 -14.39 -11.36
C GLU A 19 27.91 -14.80 -12.45
N ARG A 20 28.57 -13.82 -13.09
CA ARG A 20 29.44 -14.04 -14.25
C ARG A 20 30.55 -13.01 -14.29
N ILE A 21 31.75 -13.46 -14.73
CA ILE A 21 32.89 -12.59 -15.05
C ILE A 21 33.24 -12.81 -16.51
N THR A 22 33.43 -11.74 -17.28
CA THR A 22 33.89 -11.78 -18.65
C THR A 22 35.24 -11.05 -18.79
N ASP A 23 36.09 -11.49 -19.70
CA ASP A 23 37.33 -10.79 -20.08
C ASP A 23 37.04 -9.58 -21.02
N SER A 24 38.10 -8.89 -21.43
CA SER A 24 38.00 -7.74 -22.33
C SER A 24 37.47 -8.09 -23.75
N ASN A 25 37.46 -9.36 -24.13
CA ASN A 25 36.95 -9.86 -25.39
C ASN A 25 35.51 -10.36 -25.29
N GLY A 26 34.88 -10.26 -24.08
CA GLY A 26 33.55 -10.76 -23.83
C GLY A 26 33.46 -12.26 -23.51
N SER A 27 34.59 -12.97 -23.42
CA SER A 27 34.61 -14.39 -23.09
C SER A 27 34.35 -14.61 -21.59
N VAL A 28 33.50 -15.59 -21.27
CA VAL A 28 33.16 -15.90 -19.87
C VAL A 28 34.33 -16.59 -19.21
N THR A 29 34.91 -15.99 -18.17
CA THR A 29 36.01 -16.54 -17.37
C THR A 29 35.54 -17.18 -16.06
N TYR A 30 34.34 -16.78 -15.59
CA TYR A 30 33.67 -17.39 -14.46
C TYR A 30 32.15 -17.35 -14.67
N GLN A 31 31.49 -18.43 -14.31
CA GLN A 31 30.03 -18.51 -14.22
C GLN A 31 29.65 -19.21 -12.91
N HIS A 32 28.79 -18.60 -12.12
CA HIS A 32 28.24 -19.24 -10.91
C HIS A 32 27.45 -20.49 -11.29
N ASP A 33 27.67 -21.58 -10.56
CA ASP A 33 26.85 -22.80 -10.68
C ASP A 33 25.55 -22.61 -9.87
N SER A 34 24.45 -22.42 -10.57
CA SER A 34 23.12 -22.24 -9.99
C SER A 34 22.42 -23.57 -9.63
N THR A 35 23.10 -24.72 -9.77
CA THR A 35 22.55 -26.04 -9.41
C THR A 35 22.17 -26.07 -7.93
N PRO A 36 20.96 -26.55 -7.57
CA PRO A 36 20.59 -26.72 -6.18
C PRO A 36 21.52 -27.69 -5.44
N ILE A 37 21.93 -27.35 -4.22
CA ILE A 37 22.71 -28.26 -3.37
C ILE A 37 21.92 -29.52 -3.06
N ARG A 38 20.62 -29.35 -2.71
CA ARG A 38 19.65 -30.43 -2.49
C ARG A 38 18.24 -29.88 -2.35
N GLN A 39 17.25 -30.71 -2.50
CA GLN A 39 15.88 -30.45 -2.07
C GLN A 39 15.73 -30.80 -0.58
N VAL A 40 15.24 -29.88 0.24
CA VAL A 40 15.10 -30.02 1.71
C VAL A 40 13.66 -30.28 2.16
N ILE A 41 12.68 -29.83 1.37
CA ILE A 41 11.24 -30.11 1.53
C ILE A 41 10.65 -30.33 0.12
N SER A 42 9.45 -30.93 0.06
CA SER A 42 8.76 -31.11 -1.21
C SER A 42 8.22 -29.78 -1.74
N GLU A 43 7.97 -29.71 -3.04
CA GLU A 43 7.34 -28.55 -3.69
C GLU A 43 5.95 -28.27 -3.11
N GLU A 44 5.17 -29.30 -2.81
CA GLU A 44 3.87 -29.20 -2.17
C GLU A 44 3.97 -28.59 -0.77
N THR A 45 4.94 -29.02 0.05
CA THR A 45 5.20 -28.43 1.37
C THR A 45 5.60 -26.95 1.22
N SER A 46 6.45 -26.63 0.24
CA SER A 46 6.86 -25.25 -0.04
C SER A 46 5.66 -24.38 -0.44
N ALA A 47 4.75 -24.90 -1.28
CA ALA A 47 3.53 -24.19 -1.64
C ALA A 47 2.64 -23.90 -0.42
N THR A 48 2.40 -24.91 0.41
CA THR A 48 1.64 -24.74 1.66
C THR A 48 2.27 -23.70 2.60
N VAL A 49 3.61 -23.69 2.71
CA VAL A 49 4.33 -22.68 3.51
C VAL A 49 4.10 -21.28 2.95
N ARG A 50 4.16 -21.09 1.61
CA ARG A 50 3.86 -19.81 1.00
C ARG A 50 2.44 -19.33 1.30
N GLU A 51 1.45 -20.19 1.16
CA GLU A 51 0.05 -19.87 1.50
C GLU A 51 -0.13 -19.45 2.97
N CYS A 52 0.49 -20.21 3.90
CA CYS A 52 0.46 -19.84 5.32
C CYS A 52 1.10 -18.48 5.58
N LEU A 53 2.25 -18.19 4.95
CA LEU A 53 2.97 -16.92 5.12
C LEU A 53 2.25 -15.76 4.44
N GLU A 54 1.56 -15.99 3.33
CA GLU A 54 0.67 -15.01 2.71
C GLU A 54 -0.51 -14.67 3.65
N TYR A 55 -1.13 -15.68 4.26
CA TYR A 55 -2.21 -15.46 5.23
C TYR A 55 -1.76 -14.61 6.43
N VAL A 56 -0.51 -14.77 6.90
CA VAL A 56 0.07 -13.91 7.97
C VAL A 56 0.07 -12.44 7.57
N VAL A 57 0.34 -12.13 6.31
CA VAL A 57 0.33 -10.74 5.81
C VAL A 57 -1.09 -10.30 5.45
N ALA A 58 -1.92 -11.17 4.91
CA ALA A 58 -3.29 -10.82 4.56
C ALA A 58 -4.17 -10.55 5.80
N SER A 59 -4.03 -11.36 6.86
CA SER A 59 -4.95 -11.34 8.00
C SER A 59 -4.30 -11.51 9.38
N GLY A 60 -2.97 -11.73 9.44
CA GLY A 60 -2.23 -11.99 10.68
C GLY A 60 -1.41 -10.79 11.17
N THR A 61 -0.37 -11.10 11.95
CA THR A 61 0.55 -10.11 12.57
C THR A 61 1.35 -9.30 11.56
N GLY A 62 1.42 -9.76 10.30
CA GLY A 62 2.12 -9.09 9.20
C GLY A 62 1.29 -8.10 8.38
N LYS A 63 0.05 -7.79 8.76
CA LYS A 63 -0.88 -6.96 7.96
C LYS A 63 -0.30 -5.64 7.49
N ASN A 64 0.49 -4.98 8.31
CA ASN A 64 1.14 -3.71 7.96
C ASN A 64 2.24 -3.86 6.89
N GLY A 65 2.55 -5.10 6.48
CA GLY A 65 3.47 -5.42 5.38
C GLY A 65 2.79 -5.62 4.02
N GLN A 66 1.48 -5.40 3.93
CA GLN A 66 0.75 -5.49 2.65
C GLN A 66 1.22 -4.41 1.67
N VAL A 67 1.22 -4.76 0.38
CA VAL A 67 1.48 -3.84 -0.73
C VAL A 67 0.36 -4.00 -1.75
N ALA A 68 -0.35 -2.92 -2.04
CA ALA A 68 -1.47 -2.94 -2.98
C ALA A 68 -1.04 -3.48 -4.36
N GLY A 69 -1.84 -4.36 -4.91
CA GLY A 69 -1.57 -5.04 -6.18
C GLY A 69 -0.55 -6.18 -6.12
N TYR A 70 -0.01 -6.51 -4.95
CA TYR A 70 0.96 -7.58 -4.80
C TYR A 70 0.59 -8.56 -3.69
N ARG A 71 0.74 -9.84 -3.98
CA ARG A 71 0.61 -10.90 -2.99
C ARG A 71 1.92 -11.00 -2.22
N ILE A 72 1.89 -10.58 -0.96
CA ILE A 72 3.05 -10.59 -0.06
C ILE A 72 2.93 -11.73 0.94
N GLY A 73 3.94 -12.58 1.02
CA GLY A 73 4.10 -13.53 2.12
C GLY A 73 5.12 -13.01 3.12
N GLY A 74 4.94 -13.32 4.41
CA GLY A 74 5.92 -12.87 5.41
C GLY A 74 5.67 -13.37 6.82
N LYS A 75 6.63 -13.07 7.72
CA LYS A 75 6.57 -13.43 9.13
C LYS A 75 7.24 -12.36 9.97
N THR A 76 6.54 -11.91 10.99
CA THR A 76 7.07 -11.03 12.04
C THR A 76 7.93 -11.81 13.03
N GLY A 77 8.86 -11.13 13.67
CA GLY A 77 9.66 -11.67 14.77
C GLY A 77 9.93 -10.61 15.83
N THR A 78 9.91 -11.05 17.09
CA THR A 78 10.33 -10.26 18.24
C THR A 78 11.19 -11.16 19.12
N ALA A 79 12.46 -10.87 19.21
CA ALA A 79 13.43 -11.67 19.94
C ALA A 79 14.02 -10.88 21.12
N ASP A 80 13.94 -11.44 22.32
CA ASP A 80 14.54 -10.86 23.52
C ASP A 80 16.05 -10.88 23.46
N LYS A 81 16.69 -9.79 23.92
CA LYS A 81 18.16 -9.65 24.06
C LYS A 81 18.66 -10.05 25.45
N GLY A 82 17.98 -10.97 26.11
CA GLY A 82 18.32 -11.45 27.45
C GLY A 82 17.74 -10.60 28.58
N GLN A 83 18.52 -10.32 29.62
CA GLN A 83 18.02 -9.72 30.88
C GLN A 83 17.77 -8.20 30.83
N THR A 84 18.07 -7.52 29.71
CA THR A 84 17.95 -6.05 29.59
C THR A 84 16.52 -5.58 29.33
N GLY A 85 15.62 -6.48 28.91
CA GLY A 85 14.30 -6.12 28.43
C GLY A 85 14.31 -5.49 27.03
N ASP A 86 15.47 -5.43 26.38
CA ASP A 86 15.62 -5.00 24.99
C ASP A 86 15.23 -6.12 24.04
N VAL A 87 14.77 -5.75 22.84
CA VAL A 87 14.34 -6.69 21.83
C VAL A 87 14.94 -6.35 20.46
N VAL A 88 15.08 -7.37 19.62
CA VAL A 88 15.24 -7.20 18.18
C VAL A 88 13.92 -7.55 17.53
N VAL A 89 13.32 -6.60 16.85
CA VAL A 89 12.10 -6.82 16.06
C VAL A 89 12.44 -6.99 14.59
N SER A 90 11.71 -7.84 13.89
CA SER A 90 12.00 -8.17 12.50
C SER A 90 10.75 -8.45 11.69
N PHE A 91 10.87 -8.28 10.39
CA PHE A 91 9.89 -8.75 9.43
C PHE A 91 10.62 -9.33 8.22
N LEU A 92 10.38 -10.60 7.96
CA LEU A 92 10.81 -11.26 6.74
C LEU A 92 9.62 -11.29 5.80
N CYS A 93 9.81 -10.83 4.56
CA CYS A 93 8.77 -10.89 3.55
C CYS A 93 9.33 -11.30 2.18
N PHE A 94 8.45 -11.76 1.34
CA PHE A 94 8.76 -12.14 -0.04
C PHE A 94 7.58 -11.85 -0.96
N ALA A 95 7.85 -11.69 -2.22
CA ALA A 95 6.84 -11.41 -3.25
C ALA A 95 7.31 -11.84 -4.66
N PRO A 96 6.35 -12.13 -5.58
CA PRO A 96 4.95 -12.49 -5.29
C PRO A 96 4.85 -13.76 -4.43
N ALA A 97 3.76 -13.95 -3.65
CA ALA A 97 3.65 -15.10 -2.75
C ALA A 97 3.51 -16.43 -3.50
N ASP A 98 2.92 -16.42 -4.69
CA ASP A 98 2.74 -17.58 -5.56
C ASP A 98 3.98 -17.94 -6.37
N ASP A 99 4.78 -16.94 -6.80
CA ASP A 99 6.03 -17.12 -7.53
C ASP A 99 7.12 -16.18 -7.02
N PRO A 100 7.78 -16.47 -5.87
CA PRO A 100 8.70 -15.57 -5.21
C PRO A 100 9.91 -15.16 -6.05
N GLN A 101 10.02 -13.88 -6.36
CA GLN A 101 11.13 -13.26 -7.08
C GLN A 101 12.11 -12.56 -6.14
N VAL A 102 11.63 -12.09 -5.00
CA VAL A 102 12.42 -11.37 -4.01
C VAL A 102 12.06 -11.80 -2.59
N ILE A 103 13.07 -11.89 -1.74
CA ILE A 103 12.93 -12.09 -0.30
C ILE A 103 13.71 -10.99 0.42
N MET A 104 13.10 -10.38 1.43
CA MET A 104 13.70 -9.32 2.23
C MET A 104 13.57 -9.65 3.71
N LEU A 105 14.63 -9.42 4.47
CA LEU A 105 14.62 -9.41 5.92
C LEU A 105 14.97 -8.01 6.39
N LEU A 106 14.06 -7.37 7.10
CA LEU A 106 14.28 -6.09 7.77
C LEU A 106 14.28 -6.30 9.28
N THR A 107 15.24 -5.69 9.96
CA THR A 107 15.40 -5.80 11.42
C THR A 107 15.59 -4.42 12.03
N MET A 108 15.09 -4.24 13.25
CA MET A 108 15.34 -3.06 14.07
C MET A 108 15.79 -3.53 15.44
N ASP A 109 17.00 -3.12 15.82
CA ASP A 109 17.61 -3.46 17.09
C ASP A 109 17.26 -2.41 18.15
N THR A 110 16.76 -2.85 19.28
CA THR A 110 16.45 -2.01 20.45
C THR A 110 15.65 -0.75 20.10
N PRO A 111 14.45 -0.91 19.47
CA PRO A 111 13.64 0.23 19.08
C PRO A 111 13.20 1.06 20.28
N SER A 112 13.09 2.38 20.08
CA SER A 112 12.62 3.28 21.12
C SER A 112 11.18 2.99 21.52
N ARG A 113 10.92 2.95 22.83
CA ARG A 113 9.57 2.81 23.40
C ARG A 113 8.87 4.17 23.64
N SER A 114 9.57 5.29 23.38
CA SER A 114 9.04 6.64 23.63
C SER A 114 7.95 7.08 22.65
N THR A 115 7.80 6.37 21.54
CA THR A 115 6.77 6.66 20.51
C THR A 115 5.36 6.28 20.94
N GLY A 116 5.19 5.50 22.02
CA GLY A 116 3.88 4.94 22.42
C GLY A 116 3.40 3.78 21.54
N THR A 117 4.11 3.46 20.46
CA THR A 117 3.78 2.32 19.59
C THR A 117 4.20 1.01 20.28
N TYR A 118 3.32 0.01 20.23
CA TYR A 118 3.66 -1.33 20.72
C TYR A 118 4.84 -1.90 19.92
N VAL A 119 5.89 -2.31 20.66
CA VAL A 119 7.15 -2.78 20.06
C VAL A 119 6.98 -4.19 19.53
N SER A 120 6.85 -4.32 18.21
CA SER A 120 6.75 -5.59 17.51
C SER A 120 7.25 -5.45 16.07
N GLY A 121 7.59 -6.57 15.43
CA GLY A 121 7.96 -6.58 14.01
C GLY A 121 6.83 -6.09 13.12
N GLY A 122 5.57 -6.45 13.44
CA GLY A 122 4.39 -6.05 12.70
C GLY A 122 4.09 -4.55 12.74
N ASN A 123 4.34 -3.89 13.89
CA ASN A 123 4.05 -2.47 14.04
C ASN A 123 5.20 -1.55 13.64
N MET A 124 6.44 -1.98 13.86
CA MET A 124 7.61 -1.11 13.69
C MET A 124 8.38 -1.38 12.40
N VAL A 125 8.38 -2.62 11.93
CA VAL A 125 9.21 -3.04 10.79
C VAL A 125 8.40 -3.29 9.53
N ALA A 126 7.25 -3.95 9.65
CA ALA A 126 6.42 -4.31 8.49
C ALA A 126 5.95 -3.10 7.65
N PRO A 127 5.59 -1.92 8.23
CA PRO A 127 5.24 -0.74 7.43
C PRO A 127 6.39 -0.24 6.55
N THR A 128 7.61 -0.23 7.09
CA THR A 128 8.82 0.15 6.33
C THR A 128 9.11 -0.87 5.24
N ALA A 129 8.97 -2.17 5.54
CA ALA A 129 9.13 -3.23 4.56
C ALA A 129 8.10 -3.13 3.42
N SER A 130 6.85 -2.80 3.73
CA SER A 130 5.81 -2.52 2.73
C SER A 130 6.22 -1.38 1.78
N SER A 131 6.70 -0.26 2.33
CA SER A 131 7.16 0.88 1.53
C SER A 131 8.33 0.51 0.62
N ILE A 132 9.31 -0.26 1.11
CA ILE A 132 10.44 -0.73 0.31
C ILE A 132 9.97 -1.67 -0.81
N MET A 133 9.11 -2.64 -0.50
CA MET A 133 8.58 -3.58 -1.50
C MET A 133 7.76 -2.88 -2.57
N ALA A 134 7.00 -1.83 -2.22
CA ALA A 134 6.23 -1.04 -3.19
C ALA A 134 7.11 -0.35 -4.25
N GLU A 135 8.37 -0.06 -3.93
CA GLU A 135 9.35 0.50 -4.87
C GLU A 135 10.16 -0.59 -5.58
N VAL A 136 10.55 -1.65 -4.86
CA VAL A 136 11.41 -2.72 -5.38
C VAL A 136 10.69 -3.59 -6.40
N LEU A 137 9.43 -3.95 -6.18
CA LEU A 137 8.70 -4.85 -7.07
C LEU A 137 8.52 -4.29 -8.48
N PRO A 138 8.07 -3.04 -8.69
CA PRO A 138 8.03 -2.44 -10.02
C PRO A 138 9.42 -2.30 -10.66
N TYR A 139 10.46 -1.97 -9.85
CA TYR A 139 11.83 -1.88 -10.33
C TYR A 139 12.34 -3.22 -10.88
N LEU A 140 11.95 -4.34 -10.26
CA LEU A 140 12.28 -5.69 -10.73
C LEU A 140 11.39 -6.16 -11.89
N GLY A 141 10.45 -5.33 -12.36
CA GLY A 141 9.53 -5.68 -13.44
C GLY A 141 8.41 -6.64 -13.03
N VAL A 142 8.13 -6.74 -11.73
CA VAL A 142 6.99 -7.51 -11.22
C VAL A 142 5.73 -6.67 -11.40
N GLU A 143 4.85 -7.12 -12.29
CA GLU A 143 3.60 -6.40 -12.58
C GLU A 143 2.59 -6.54 -11.44
N PRO A 144 1.92 -5.45 -11.04
CA PRO A 144 0.88 -5.52 -10.01
C PRO A 144 -0.39 -6.18 -10.55
N SER A 145 -1.05 -6.97 -9.72
CA SER A 145 -2.36 -7.57 -9.97
C SER A 145 -3.31 -7.16 -8.86
N TYR A 146 -4.16 -6.17 -9.14
CA TYR A 146 -5.08 -5.59 -8.16
C TYR A 146 -6.37 -6.39 -8.06
N SER A 147 -6.84 -6.65 -6.85
CA SER A 147 -8.21 -7.11 -6.61
C SER A 147 -9.23 -6.02 -6.91
N ALA A 148 -10.49 -6.40 -7.07
CA ALA A 148 -11.57 -5.42 -7.28
C ALA A 148 -11.70 -4.45 -6.09
N GLU A 149 -11.48 -4.93 -4.86
CA GLU A 149 -11.49 -4.13 -3.64
C GLU A 149 -10.31 -3.16 -3.60
N GLU A 150 -9.11 -3.59 -3.98
CA GLU A 150 -7.93 -2.73 -4.08
C GLU A 150 -8.12 -1.65 -5.14
N LEU A 151 -8.62 -2.01 -6.34
CA LEU A 151 -8.95 -1.04 -7.39
C LEU A 151 -9.94 0.02 -6.92
N LEU A 152 -10.88 -0.35 -6.06
CA LEU A 152 -11.86 0.58 -5.50
C LEU A 152 -11.26 1.53 -4.44
N GLY A 153 -10.13 1.17 -3.84
CA GLY A 153 -9.38 2.00 -2.87
C GLY A 153 -8.20 2.73 -3.47
N MET A 154 -7.82 2.41 -4.72
CA MET A 154 -6.66 3.03 -5.37
C MET A 154 -6.92 4.46 -5.79
N ASP A 155 -5.85 5.25 -5.76
CA ASP A 155 -5.82 6.57 -6.36
C ASP A 155 -6.09 6.47 -7.86
N THR A 156 -6.98 7.32 -8.35
CA THR A 156 -7.29 7.44 -9.77
C THR A 156 -7.15 8.88 -10.24
N THR A 157 -6.76 9.06 -11.49
CA THR A 157 -6.66 10.38 -12.09
C THR A 157 -8.04 10.84 -12.55
N VAL A 158 -8.46 12.00 -12.07
CA VAL A 158 -9.73 12.62 -12.49
C VAL A 158 -9.64 12.98 -13.97
N PRO A 159 -10.51 12.44 -14.84
CA PRO A 159 -10.53 12.85 -16.24
C PRO A 159 -11.01 14.29 -16.36
N ASN A 160 -10.48 15.02 -17.36
CA ASN A 160 -11.07 16.30 -17.73
C ASN A 160 -12.37 16.05 -18.51
N VAL A 161 -13.48 16.54 -17.97
CA VAL A 161 -14.83 16.39 -18.55
C VAL A 161 -15.50 17.73 -18.84
N ILE A 162 -14.76 18.86 -18.72
CA ILE A 162 -15.26 20.19 -19.06
C ILE A 162 -15.58 20.23 -20.55
N GLY A 163 -16.72 20.79 -20.91
CA GLY A 163 -17.23 20.85 -22.29
C GLY A 163 -18.00 19.63 -22.77
N MET A 164 -18.04 18.54 -21.98
CA MET A 164 -18.84 17.36 -22.29
C MET A 164 -20.28 17.53 -21.85
N SER A 165 -21.19 16.75 -22.42
CA SER A 165 -22.53 16.60 -21.84
C SER A 165 -22.43 15.97 -20.44
N VAL A 166 -23.39 16.25 -19.59
CA VAL A 166 -23.43 15.69 -18.23
C VAL A 166 -23.44 14.16 -18.26
N GLU A 167 -24.13 13.55 -19.23
CA GLU A 167 -24.19 12.08 -19.34
C GLU A 167 -22.86 11.45 -19.81
N GLU A 168 -22.18 12.07 -20.77
CA GLU A 168 -20.84 11.63 -21.20
C GLU A 168 -19.82 11.79 -20.06
N ALA A 169 -19.90 12.89 -19.32
CA ALA A 169 -19.04 13.14 -18.14
C ALA A 169 -19.24 12.08 -17.05
N LYS A 170 -20.51 11.72 -16.75
CA LYS A 170 -20.84 10.65 -15.81
C LYS A 170 -20.24 9.31 -16.23
N SER A 171 -20.43 8.93 -17.51
CA SER A 171 -19.88 7.68 -18.04
C SER A 171 -18.35 7.63 -17.89
N LYS A 172 -17.68 8.71 -18.29
CA LYS A 172 -16.22 8.82 -18.25
C LYS A 172 -15.65 8.79 -16.83
N LEU A 173 -16.36 9.36 -15.84
CA LEU A 173 -15.99 9.26 -14.44
C LEU A 173 -16.20 7.84 -13.90
N THR A 174 -17.33 7.21 -14.25
CA THR A 174 -17.64 5.84 -13.82
C THR A 174 -16.62 4.83 -14.35
N GLU A 175 -16.13 4.97 -15.59
CA GLU A 175 -15.05 4.16 -16.16
C GLU A 175 -13.75 4.24 -15.35
N ARG A 176 -13.56 5.31 -14.58
CA ARG A 176 -12.43 5.51 -13.68
C ARG A 176 -12.74 5.19 -12.20
N GLY A 177 -13.89 4.53 -11.97
CA GLY A 177 -14.33 4.18 -10.61
C GLY A 177 -14.69 5.38 -9.75
N LEU A 178 -14.98 6.54 -10.37
CA LEU A 178 -15.40 7.77 -9.70
C LEU A 178 -16.92 7.92 -9.79
N SER A 179 -17.51 8.49 -8.74
CA SER A 179 -18.90 8.97 -8.75
C SER A 179 -18.94 10.47 -9.08
N CYS A 180 -20.11 11.02 -9.34
CA CYS A 180 -20.24 12.46 -9.53
C CYS A 180 -21.49 13.03 -8.86
N LYS A 181 -21.40 14.32 -8.51
CA LYS A 181 -22.51 15.16 -8.08
C LYS A 181 -22.64 16.34 -9.05
N VAL A 182 -23.80 16.50 -9.66
CA VAL A 182 -24.06 17.62 -10.59
C VAL A 182 -24.59 18.82 -9.80
N SER A 183 -24.04 19.99 -10.08
CA SER A 183 -24.47 21.28 -9.55
C SER A 183 -24.95 22.15 -10.71
N GLY A 184 -26.20 22.54 -10.68
CA GLY A 184 -26.90 23.21 -11.77
C GLY A 184 -27.73 22.26 -12.64
N ASP A 185 -28.43 22.81 -13.60
CA ASP A 185 -29.38 22.15 -14.49
C ASP A 185 -29.03 22.25 -15.98
N GLY A 186 -27.82 22.73 -16.27
CA GLY A 186 -27.30 22.83 -17.63
C GLY A 186 -27.00 21.46 -18.25
N ALA A 187 -27.07 21.36 -19.55
CA ALA A 187 -26.79 20.14 -20.31
C ALA A 187 -25.28 19.82 -20.46
N THR A 188 -24.42 20.85 -20.27
CA THR A 188 -22.98 20.77 -20.51
C THR A 188 -22.21 21.11 -19.23
N VAL A 189 -21.13 20.39 -18.96
CA VAL A 189 -20.22 20.63 -17.83
C VAL A 189 -19.40 21.87 -18.13
N THR A 190 -19.57 22.92 -17.32
CA THR A 190 -18.85 24.21 -17.43
C THR A 190 -17.57 24.24 -16.60
N ASP A 191 -17.54 23.50 -15.47
CA ASP A 191 -16.37 23.33 -14.61
C ASP A 191 -16.48 22.03 -13.80
N GLN A 192 -15.40 21.62 -13.15
CA GLN A 192 -15.35 20.42 -12.28
C GLN A 192 -14.46 20.62 -11.06
N THR A 193 -14.76 19.91 -10.00
CA THR A 193 -13.93 19.85 -8.78
C THR A 193 -13.85 18.39 -8.29
N PRO A 194 -12.63 17.79 -8.17
CA PRO A 194 -11.31 18.36 -8.51
C PRO A 194 -11.11 18.59 -9.99
N ALA A 195 -10.08 19.39 -10.32
CA ALA A 195 -9.70 19.63 -11.72
C ALA A 195 -9.26 18.34 -12.42
N GLY A 196 -9.39 18.30 -13.74
CA GLY A 196 -8.82 17.22 -14.55
C GLY A 196 -7.32 17.09 -14.32
N GLY A 197 -6.83 15.85 -14.21
CA GLY A 197 -5.46 15.52 -13.85
C GLY A 197 -5.19 15.40 -12.33
N ALA A 198 -6.12 15.81 -11.46
CA ALA A 198 -5.99 15.59 -10.01
C ALA A 198 -6.00 14.09 -9.71
N ILE A 199 -5.19 13.67 -8.74
CA ILE A 199 -5.14 12.29 -8.26
C ILE A 199 -5.94 12.21 -6.95
N ILE A 200 -7.01 11.41 -6.96
CA ILE A 200 -7.91 11.23 -5.80
C ILE A 200 -8.21 9.74 -5.61
N PRO A 201 -8.61 9.33 -4.39
CA PRO A 201 -9.02 7.95 -4.15
C PRO A 201 -10.16 7.52 -5.06
N GLY A 202 -10.13 6.27 -5.53
CA GLY A 202 -11.26 5.63 -6.20
C GLY A 202 -12.53 5.72 -5.35
N LYS A 203 -13.68 5.67 -5.98
CA LYS A 203 -15.03 5.93 -5.41
C LYS A 203 -15.29 7.36 -4.92
N SER A 204 -14.30 8.25 -4.98
CA SER A 204 -14.53 9.67 -4.66
C SER A 204 -15.58 10.27 -5.60
N ALA A 205 -16.29 11.29 -5.10
CA ALA A 205 -17.26 12.03 -5.88
C ALA A 205 -16.63 13.27 -6.50
N VAL A 206 -16.73 13.43 -7.82
CA VAL A 206 -16.36 14.64 -8.54
C VAL A 206 -17.59 15.55 -8.67
N ILE A 207 -17.46 16.82 -8.32
CA ILE A 207 -18.52 17.80 -8.52
C ILE A 207 -18.42 18.32 -9.95
N LEU A 208 -19.52 18.19 -10.71
CA LEU A 208 -19.68 18.72 -12.06
C LEU A 208 -20.56 19.98 -11.98
N TYR A 209 -20.05 21.09 -12.44
CA TYR A 209 -20.83 22.31 -12.54
C TYR A 209 -21.44 22.39 -13.94
N ALA A 210 -22.76 22.43 -13.99
CA ALA A 210 -23.53 22.50 -15.24
C ALA A 210 -24.46 23.72 -15.17
N GLY A 211 -23.92 24.89 -15.49
CA GLY A 211 -24.64 26.17 -15.40
C GLY A 211 -24.65 26.81 -13.99
N ALA A 212 -24.09 26.14 -12.98
CA ALA A 212 -23.82 26.75 -11.68
C ALA A 212 -22.39 27.25 -11.58
N ASP A 213 -22.16 28.33 -10.84
CA ASP A 213 -20.84 28.85 -10.57
C ASP A 213 -20.04 27.90 -9.66
N LYS A 214 -18.75 27.76 -9.94
CA LYS A 214 -17.83 27.00 -9.10
C LYS A 214 -17.70 27.67 -7.74
N SER A 215 -17.92 26.93 -6.66
CA SER A 215 -17.69 27.44 -5.31
C SER A 215 -16.22 27.75 -5.10
N THR A 216 -15.90 29.00 -4.76
CA THR A 216 -14.58 29.46 -4.30
C THR A 216 -14.49 29.46 -2.78
N ALA A 217 -15.41 28.78 -2.11
CA ALA A 217 -15.50 28.77 -0.65
C ALA A 217 -14.24 28.17 -0.03
N LYS A 218 -13.76 28.79 1.04
CA LYS A 218 -12.75 28.23 1.92
C LYS A 218 -13.41 27.21 2.85
N CYS A 219 -12.72 26.11 3.10
CA CYS A 219 -13.14 25.05 4.01
C CYS A 219 -12.11 24.90 5.12
N LYS A 220 -12.55 24.54 6.30
CA LYS A 220 -11.64 24.18 7.41
C LYS A 220 -11.38 22.70 7.40
N VAL A 221 -10.10 22.33 7.51
CA VAL A 221 -9.68 20.95 7.62
C VAL A 221 -10.21 20.32 8.91
N PRO A 222 -10.98 19.22 8.83
CA PRO A 222 -11.50 18.55 10.01
C PRO A 222 -10.43 17.72 10.72
N HIS A 223 -10.70 17.38 11.99
CA HIS A 223 -9.91 16.39 12.73
C HIS A 223 -10.15 14.99 12.15
N LEU A 224 -9.11 14.36 11.63
CA LEU A 224 -9.20 13.04 10.99
C LEU A 224 -8.47 11.95 11.78
N ILE A 225 -7.49 12.30 12.62
CA ILE A 225 -6.70 11.35 13.40
C ILE A 225 -7.57 10.52 14.33
N GLY A 226 -7.31 9.23 14.43
CA GLY A 226 -8.08 8.28 15.26
C GLY A 226 -9.39 7.80 14.63
N LYS A 227 -9.84 8.41 13.54
CA LYS A 227 -11.07 7.99 12.83
C LYS A 227 -10.82 6.74 11.98
N THR A 228 -11.87 5.97 11.75
CA THR A 228 -11.87 4.93 10.71
C THR A 228 -11.78 5.57 9.32
N PRO A 229 -11.34 4.82 8.27
CA PRO A 229 -11.33 5.35 6.90
C PRO A 229 -12.69 5.90 6.46
N SER A 230 -13.78 5.23 6.80
CA SER A 230 -15.15 5.67 6.46
C SER A 230 -15.53 6.96 7.17
N GLU A 231 -15.28 7.06 8.47
CA GLU A 231 -15.55 8.28 9.26
C GLU A 231 -14.69 9.46 8.79
N ALA A 232 -13.40 9.20 8.46
CA ALA A 232 -12.48 10.21 7.93
C ALA A 232 -12.96 10.73 6.57
N ASN A 233 -13.35 9.82 5.66
CA ASN A 233 -13.89 10.21 4.36
C ASN A 233 -15.18 11.01 4.49
N THR A 234 -16.09 10.60 5.38
CA THR A 234 -17.34 11.32 5.65
C THR A 234 -17.06 12.72 6.20
N ALA A 235 -16.12 12.86 7.14
CA ALA A 235 -15.75 14.14 7.73
C ALA A 235 -15.10 15.08 6.70
N ALA A 236 -14.18 14.58 5.86
CA ALA A 236 -13.55 15.37 4.81
C ALA A 236 -14.57 15.81 3.74
N THR A 237 -15.40 14.88 3.25
CA THR A 237 -16.43 15.18 2.25
C THR A 237 -17.48 16.16 2.78
N GLY A 238 -17.89 16.01 4.05
CA GLY A 238 -18.80 16.94 4.72
C GLY A 238 -18.23 18.35 4.83
N ALA A 239 -16.90 18.48 4.93
CA ALA A 239 -16.19 19.76 4.91
C ALA A 239 -15.89 20.27 3.48
N GLY A 240 -16.32 19.58 2.42
CA GLY A 240 -16.05 19.95 1.02
C GLY A 240 -14.63 19.63 0.55
N LEU A 241 -13.96 18.67 1.20
CA LEU A 241 -12.58 18.28 0.95
C LEU A 241 -12.52 16.84 0.45
N PHE A 242 -11.41 16.46 -0.16
CA PHE A 242 -11.13 15.09 -0.57
C PHE A 242 -10.06 14.47 0.34
N ILE A 243 -10.03 13.15 0.40
CA ILE A 243 -9.07 12.41 1.21
C ILE A 243 -8.33 11.40 0.34
N ARG A 244 -7.03 11.31 0.53
CA ARG A 244 -6.18 10.27 -0.02
C ARG A 244 -5.70 9.39 1.14
N PHE A 245 -5.94 8.10 1.03
CA PHE A 245 -5.44 7.14 1.99
C PHE A 245 -4.07 6.62 1.57
N SER A 246 -3.15 6.49 2.53
CA SER A 246 -1.85 5.86 2.38
C SER A 246 -1.61 4.88 3.54
N GLY A 247 -0.70 3.94 3.39
CA GLY A 247 -0.44 2.91 4.40
C GLY A 247 -1.37 1.71 4.28
N THR A 248 -1.66 1.04 5.40
CA THR A 248 -2.44 -0.21 5.43
C THR A 248 -3.86 0.00 4.94
N THR A 249 -4.21 -0.64 3.82
CA THR A 249 -5.54 -0.55 3.18
C THR A 249 -6.41 -1.80 3.37
N GLY A 250 -6.04 -2.72 4.27
CA GLY A 250 -6.79 -3.95 4.54
C GLY A 250 -8.26 -3.68 4.79
N SER A 251 -9.14 -4.24 3.96
CA SER A 251 -10.52 -3.79 3.74
C SER A 251 -11.52 -4.11 4.86
N GLU A 252 -11.18 -4.97 5.81
CA GLU A 252 -12.19 -5.51 6.74
C GLU A 252 -11.84 -5.35 8.24
N SER A 253 -10.71 -4.72 8.58
CA SER A 253 -10.33 -4.57 9.99
C SER A 253 -11.03 -3.35 10.60
N THR A 254 -11.88 -3.58 11.60
CA THR A 254 -12.50 -2.53 12.43
C THR A 254 -11.47 -1.73 13.25
N SER A 255 -10.22 -2.15 13.24
CA SER A 255 -9.09 -1.56 13.97
C SER A 255 -8.23 -0.60 13.13
N ILE A 256 -8.50 -0.46 11.82
CA ILE A 256 -7.79 0.51 10.98
C ILE A 256 -8.19 1.93 11.39
N ARG A 257 -7.18 2.76 11.67
CA ARG A 257 -7.35 4.16 12.07
C ARG A 257 -6.40 5.07 11.29
N VAL A 258 -6.82 6.33 11.15
CA VAL A 258 -5.95 7.40 10.68
C VAL A 258 -4.91 7.69 11.76
N LEU A 259 -3.63 7.54 11.41
CA LEU A 259 -2.49 7.82 12.30
C LEU A 259 -1.98 9.25 12.14
N SER A 260 -2.05 9.81 10.93
CA SER A 260 -1.63 11.19 10.65
C SER A 260 -2.39 11.78 9.47
N GLN A 261 -2.43 13.10 9.39
CA GLN A 261 -2.99 13.86 8.27
C GLN A 261 -2.00 14.92 7.78
N SER A 262 -1.96 15.15 6.46
CA SER A 262 -0.97 16.01 5.80
C SER A 262 -1.19 17.51 6.01
N ILE A 263 -2.40 17.91 6.37
CA ILE A 263 -2.78 19.29 6.64
C ILE A 263 -3.40 19.34 8.04
N GLU A 264 -2.94 20.25 8.89
CA GLU A 264 -3.41 20.35 10.28
C GLU A 264 -4.90 20.71 10.37
N GLU A 265 -5.56 20.18 11.39
CA GLU A 265 -6.94 20.52 11.73
C GLU A 265 -7.12 22.03 11.88
N GLY A 266 -8.25 22.53 11.40
CA GLY A 266 -8.61 23.96 11.48
C GLY A 266 -7.96 24.85 10.42
N THR A 267 -6.98 24.34 9.64
CA THR A 267 -6.38 25.09 8.53
C THR A 267 -7.44 25.44 7.48
N GLU A 268 -7.48 26.68 7.02
CA GLU A 268 -8.35 27.10 5.92
C GLU A 268 -7.70 26.77 4.57
N VAL A 269 -8.40 25.99 3.76
CA VAL A 269 -7.97 25.57 2.41
C VAL A 269 -9.09 25.77 1.41
N ASP A 270 -8.77 25.73 0.12
CA ASP A 270 -9.79 25.80 -0.93
C ASP A 270 -10.68 24.54 -0.93
N ALA A 271 -11.97 24.72 -1.18
CA ALA A 271 -12.89 23.58 -1.38
C ALA A 271 -12.34 22.66 -2.48
N GLY A 272 -12.40 21.33 -2.24
CA GLY A 272 -11.83 20.35 -3.14
C GLY A 272 -10.35 20.04 -2.93
N THR A 273 -9.69 20.63 -1.91
CA THR A 273 -8.33 20.26 -1.52
C THR A 273 -8.27 18.79 -1.10
N VAL A 274 -7.22 18.08 -1.51
CA VAL A 274 -6.96 16.68 -1.15
C VAL A 274 -6.08 16.62 0.08
N ILE A 275 -6.55 15.96 1.13
CA ILE A 275 -5.80 15.70 2.37
C ILE A 275 -5.28 14.26 2.30
N THR A 276 -3.97 14.07 2.37
CA THR A 276 -3.40 12.73 2.52
C THR A 276 -3.43 12.31 3.98
N VAL A 277 -3.94 11.13 4.28
CA VAL A 277 -3.93 10.52 5.60
C VAL A 277 -3.22 9.18 5.56
N GLN A 278 -2.48 8.88 6.62
CA GLN A 278 -1.83 7.59 6.79
C GLN A 278 -2.70 6.69 7.66
N LEU A 279 -3.00 5.51 7.15
CA LEU A 279 -3.73 4.47 7.87
C LEU A 279 -2.77 3.48 8.52
N GLY A 280 -3.18 2.95 9.67
CA GLY A 280 -2.53 1.81 10.32
C GLY A 280 -3.53 0.97 11.08
N ASP A 281 -3.25 -0.32 11.19
CA ASP A 281 -4.03 -1.25 12.01
C ASP A 281 -3.54 -1.16 13.47
N THR A 282 -4.40 -0.67 14.36
CA THR A 282 -4.08 -0.48 15.77
C THR A 282 -4.25 -1.76 16.60
N SER A 283 -4.75 -2.85 16.01
CA SER A 283 -4.95 -4.15 16.70
C SER A 283 -3.77 -5.11 16.54
N VAL A 284 -2.76 -4.77 15.74
CA VAL A 284 -1.61 -5.64 15.52
C VAL A 284 -0.78 -5.69 16.80
N THR A 285 -0.88 -6.81 17.51
CA THR A 285 -0.02 -7.21 18.62
C THR A 285 0.66 -8.53 18.24
N ASP A 286 1.98 -8.64 18.41
CA ASP A 286 2.70 -9.92 18.24
C ASP A 286 2.43 -10.87 19.41
#